data_dda05c9d5978731951c5390508975ebe
#
_entry.id   dda05c9d5978731951c5390508975ebe
#
_cell.length_a   1.000
_cell.length_b   1.000
_cell.length_c   1.000
_cell.angle_alpha   90.00
_cell.angle_beta   90.00
_cell.angle_gamma   90.00
#
_symmetry.space_group_name_H-M   'P 1'
#
loop_
_entity.id
_entity.type
_entity.pdbx_description
1 polymer ?
#
loop_
_entity_poly.entity_id
_entity_poly.type
_entity_poly.pdbx_seq_one_letter_code
_entity_poly.pdbx_strand_id
1 'polypeptide(L)'
;MLATAISNVREFLGSWKNLLALGSLPLLGGWIFSRVWTVNPAILGDEYLYSLNARKAGPWDPPLAGDFSNYLFNFVYQGTNLCGDAFYTCGKVFNLFFFLGFIFTLFIVALRFLPFWGAYGFMVMAALSPLSVYTSMFLPESMFFFFVGLILLSTLRAINNFTWQNWALAGLSIGLASLVKPHAWLSAIAVGITMLVLGLTQKANPWRKTLFSGSALVAGAVLGRFAVGLLVGGPKALSLFGVYVDNSTVEQVVGGPSGVGEGVPITATSPIDGVFALFAIQLNTHTLALVALMGLAIIGSIVAVWDLLRSRELTPVNGFGLFAFIWLASLMIEIVMFTGWVTGGGDDHTTRILLRYYDFLFVIVPLAGLSVLASPAARNLNVFFRWAVAVLFGALLTPAFSGFFATLTIQIADAPNLAGLVVNEQVFNAAATIGFMSILLFATFPRFSPWAFALLLPVTFVLTGWQIQDQYSMFRGSPSAPDIAGKYMNSAFSESELAEFSIIAPSRFDATAAGLWMDVPDIYYEAVPEGVEVPVDFLPEDRRLVLLLGDYSLSGTHEVLLQGEGFAILDARD
;
A
#
# COMPACT_ATOMS: atom_id res chain seq x y z
N MET A 1 6.13 32.21 13.51
CA MET A 1 6.09 30.89 12.86
C MET A 1 6.88 30.86 11.55
N LEU A 2 6.61 31.74 10.56
CA LEU A 2 7.32 31.71 9.28
C LEU A 2 8.83 31.94 9.42
N ALA A 3 9.26 32.94 10.20
CA ALA A 3 10.67 33.24 10.46
C ALA A 3 11.42 32.06 11.11
N THR A 4 10.79 31.38 12.06
CA THR A 4 11.35 30.17 12.72
C THR A 4 11.46 29.02 11.73
N ALA A 5 10.45 28.83 10.86
CA ALA A 5 10.51 27.79 9.82
C ALA A 5 11.65 28.05 8.83
N ILE A 6 11.82 29.31 8.38
CA ILE A 6 12.91 29.72 7.47
C ILE A 6 14.28 29.51 8.13
N SER A 7 14.43 29.87 9.42
CA SER A 7 15.65 29.64 10.17
C SER A 7 16.00 28.16 10.26
N ASN A 8 15.02 27.29 10.58
CA ASN A 8 15.24 25.84 10.65
C ASN A 8 15.62 25.23 9.30
N VAL A 9 15.00 25.68 8.19
CA VAL A 9 15.36 25.27 6.84
C VAL A 9 16.79 25.71 6.49
N ARG A 10 17.17 26.94 6.81
CA ARG A 10 18.52 27.45 6.57
C ARG A 10 19.58 26.68 7.37
N GLU A 11 19.31 26.36 8.62
CA GLU A 11 20.19 25.55 9.47
C GLU A 11 20.31 24.12 8.93
N PHE A 12 19.20 23.52 8.50
CA PHE A 12 19.19 22.20 7.86
C PHE A 12 20.05 22.19 6.59
N LEU A 13 19.85 23.15 5.69
CA LEU A 13 20.62 23.26 4.44
C LEU A 13 22.08 23.69 4.67
N GLY A 14 22.41 24.30 5.81
CA GLY A 14 23.79 24.64 6.18
C GLY A 14 24.66 23.44 6.56
N SER A 15 24.08 22.26 6.77
CA SER A 15 24.82 21.05 7.11
C SER A 15 25.16 20.24 5.85
N TRP A 16 26.46 20.01 5.59
CA TRP A 16 26.91 19.16 4.48
C TRP A 16 26.33 17.74 4.54
N LYS A 17 26.08 17.22 5.73
CA LYS A 17 25.47 15.92 5.96
C LYS A 17 24.03 15.87 5.41
N ASN A 18 23.25 16.92 5.66
CA ASN A 18 21.88 17.02 5.15
C ASN A 18 21.88 17.24 3.64
N LEU A 19 22.84 17.99 3.11
CA LEU A 19 23.03 18.13 1.67
C LEU A 19 23.41 16.81 0.99
N LEU A 20 24.23 15.98 1.66
CA LEU A 20 24.52 14.63 1.18
C LEU A 20 23.25 13.76 1.10
N ALA A 21 22.41 13.79 2.14
CA ALA A 21 21.15 13.05 2.13
C ALA A 21 20.22 13.54 1.02
N LEU A 22 20.05 14.85 0.86
CA LEU A 22 19.25 15.43 -0.23
C LEU A 22 19.83 15.09 -1.61
N GLY A 23 21.14 15.18 -1.80
CA GLY A 23 21.81 14.88 -3.06
C GLY A 23 21.79 13.39 -3.44
N SER A 24 21.63 12.49 -2.45
CA SER A 24 21.46 11.06 -2.72
C SER A 24 20.06 10.67 -3.19
N LEU A 25 19.02 11.47 -2.91
CA LEU A 25 17.65 11.17 -3.36
C LEU A 25 17.52 11.08 -4.88
N PRO A 26 18.06 12.02 -5.70
CA PRO A 26 18.04 11.87 -7.15
C PRO A 26 18.77 10.62 -7.64
N LEU A 27 19.87 10.22 -6.99
CA LEU A 27 20.61 9.01 -7.35
C LEU A 27 19.81 7.73 -7.05
N LEU A 28 19.20 7.67 -5.86
CA LEU A 28 18.28 6.59 -5.49
C LEU A 28 17.07 6.56 -6.42
N GLY A 29 16.51 7.73 -6.73
CA GLY A 29 15.40 7.88 -7.67
C GLY A 29 15.76 7.39 -9.07
N GLY A 30 16.91 7.79 -9.59
CA GLY A 30 17.41 7.34 -10.89
C GLY A 30 17.63 5.83 -10.92
N TRP A 31 18.16 5.25 -9.84
CA TRP A 31 18.31 3.80 -9.73
C TRP A 31 16.96 3.07 -9.70
N ILE A 32 16.00 3.52 -8.87
CA ILE A 32 14.66 2.93 -8.83
C ILE A 32 13.99 3.05 -10.20
N PHE A 33 14.00 4.25 -10.80
CA PHE A 33 13.37 4.52 -12.09
C PHE A 33 13.94 3.64 -13.21
N SER A 34 15.28 3.44 -13.25
CA SER A 34 15.93 2.59 -14.25
C SER A 34 15.46 1.13 -14.21
N ARG A 35 14.93 0.67 -13.07
CA ARG A 35 14.41 -0.70 -12.91
C ARG A 35 12.92 -0.83 -13.23
N VAL A 36 12.18 0.26 -13.17
CA VAL A 36 10.71 0.21 -13.31
C VAL A 36 10.17 0.92 -14.56
N TRP A 37 10.98 1.68 -15.26
CA TRP A 37 10.48 2.51 -16.37
C TRP A 37 9.92 1.71 -17.53
N THR A 38 10.48 0.52 -17.84
CA THR A 38 10.01 -0.38 -18.91
C THR A 38 8.89 -1.32 -18.48
N VAL A 39 8.58 -1.40 -17.19
CA VAL A 39 7.54 -2.33 -16.68
C VAL A 39 6.17 -1.89 -17.18
N ASN A 40 5.41 -2.82 -17.76
CA ASN A 40 4.02 -2.60 -18.17
C ASN A 40 3.05 -2.81 -17.01
N PRO A 41 1.77 -2.38 -17.13
CA PRO A 41 0.76 -2.57 -16.09
C PRO A 41 0.66 -4.02 -15.63
N ALA A 42 0.54 -4.26 -14.33
CA ALA A 42 0.54 -5.61 -13.75
C ALA A 42 -0.65 -5.89 -12.83
N ILE A 43 -1.19 -4.86 -12.15
CA ILE A 43 -2.44 -4.98 -11.38
C ILE A 43 -3.56 -4.43 -12.24
N LEU A 44 -3.84 -5.11 -13.32
CA LEU A 44 -4.58 -4.60 -14.46
C LEU A 44 -5.93 -3.98 -14.10
N GLY A 45 -6.73 -4.65 -13.24
CA GLY A 45 -8.02 -4.12 -12.82
C GLY A 45 -7.91 -2.82 -11.99
N ASP A 46 -7.07 -2.82 -10.97
CA ASP A 46 -6.88 -1.66 -10.11
C ASP A 46 -6.27 -0.49 -10.89
N GLU A 47 -5.20 -0.75 -11.67
CA GLU A 47 -4.53 0.30 -12.45
C GLU A 47 -5.43 0.92 -13.50
N TYR A 48 -6.27 0.11 -14.17
CA TYR A 48 -7.28 0.59 -15.10
C TYR A 48 -8.26 1.55 -14.42
N LEU A 49 -8.85 1.12 -13.31
CA LEU A 49 -9.85 1.92 -12.58
C LEU A 49 -9.27 3.22 -12.03
N TYR A 50 -8.05 3.18 -11.45
CA TYR A 50 -7.39 4.39 -10.96
C TYR A 50 -6.96 5.33 -12.08
N SER A 51 -6.44 4.79 -13.19
CA SER A 51 -6.08 5.58 -14.36
C SER A 51 -7.29 6.27 -14.95
N LEU A 52 -8.36 5.53 -15.17
CA LEU A 52 -9.61 6.04 -15.73
C LEU A 52 -10.20 7.17 -14.90
N ASN A 53 -10.38 6.94 -13.57
CA ASN A 53 -10.94 7.96 -12.69
C ASN A 53 -10.03 9.19 -12.54
N ALA A 54 -8.71 9.02 -12.58
CA ALA A 54 -7.79 10.15 -12.50
C ALA A 54 -7.72 10.97 -13.79
N ARG A 55 -7.85 10.33 -14.95
CA ARG A 55 -7.56 10.96 -16.25
C ARG A 55 -8.81 11.40 -17.00
N LYS A 56 -9.89 10.63 -16.93
CA LYS A 56 -11.11 10.86 -17.73
C LYS A 56 -12.25 11.46 -16.91
N ALA A 57 -12.36 11.16 -15.60
CA ALA A 57 -13.35 11.82 -14.75
C ALA A 57 -12.87 13.21 -14.35
N GLY A 58 -13.67 14.23 -14.61
CA GLY A 58 -13.43 15.56 -14.07
C GLY A 58 -13.55 15.57 -12.54
N PRO A 59 -12.91 16.53 -11.84
CA PRO A 59 -12.97 16.59 -10.38
C PRO A 59 -14.38 16.64 -9.82
N TRP A 60 -15.34 17.22 -10.57
CA TRP A 60 -16.73 17.41 -10.18
C TRP A 60 -17.71 16.44 -10.85
N ASP A 61 -17.21 15.65 -11.82
CA ASP A 61 -18.03 14.67 -12.53
C ASP A 61 -18.28 13.42 -11.66
N PRO A 62 -19.33 12.65 -11.92
CA PRO A 62 -19.49 11.34 -11.33
C PRO A 62 -18.27 10.44 -11.61
N PRO A 63 -17.92 9.52 -10.72
CA PRO A 63 -16.87 8.54 -11.00
C PRO A 63 -17.28 7.64 -12.17
N LEU A 64 -16.35 7.35 -13.07
CA LEU A 64 -16.61 6.55 -14.28
C LEU A 64 -16.71 5.05 -13.98
N ALA A 65 -15.92 4.55 -13.03
CA ALA A 65 -15.86 3.14 -12.69
C ALA A 65 -15.63 2.98 -11.18
N GLY A 66 -16.71 3.06 -10.42
CA GLY A 66 -16.67 2.97 -8.96
C GLY A 66 -16.05 4.20 -8.28
N ASP A 67 -16.56 4.58 -7.13
CA ASP A 67 -16.02 5.68 -6.32
C ASP A 67 -15.15 5.13 -5.19
N PHE A 68 -13.83 5.05 -5.42
CA PHE A 68 -12.87 4.63 -4.40
C PHE A 68 -12.51 5.73 -3.40
N SER A 69 -13.16 6.89 -3.46
CA SER A 69 -12.90 8.05 -2.60
C SER A 69 -11.44 8.58 -2.65
N ASN A 70 -10.73 8.38 -3.76
CA ASN A 70 -9.33 8.75 -3.97
C ASN A 70 -9.17 10.15 -4.60
N TYR A 71 -9.97 11.12 -4.17
CA TYR A 71 -10.15 12.42 -4.85
C TYR A 71 -8.86 13.23 -4.99
N LEU A 72 -7.99 13.24 -3.97
CA LEU A 72 -6.72 13.97 -4.05
C LEU A 72 -5.73 13.24 -4.99
N PHE A 73 -5.75 11.92 -5.01
CA PHE A 73 -4.98 11.14 -5.99
C PHE A 73 -5.46 11.47 -7.41
N ASN A 74 -6.76 11.36 -7.68
CA ASN A 74 -7.34 11.64 -8.99
C ASN A 74 -7.00 13.06 -9.46
N PHE A 75 -7.15 14.07 -8.59
CA PHE A 75 -6.84 15.45 -8.90
C PHE A 75 -5.37 15.66 -9.29
N VAL A 76 -4.44 15.06 -8.56
CA VAL A 76 -3.01 15.20 -8.85
C VAL A 76 -2.62 14.43 -10.10
N TYR A 77 -3.11 13.17 -10.24
CA TYR A 77 -2.74 12.31 -11.38
C TYR A 77 -3.46 12.67 -12.69
N GLN A 78 -4.48 13.51 -12.65
CA GLN A 78 -5.02 14.16 -13.85
C GLN A 78 -3.91 14.90 -14.63
N GLY A 79 -2.86 15.38 -13.93
CA GLY A 79 -1.69 15.97 -14.56
C GLY A 79 -0.95 15.05 -15.53
N THR A 80 -1.14 13.74 -15.44
CA THR A 80 -0.53 12.77 -16.39
C THR A 80 -1.10 12.90 -17.80
N ASN A 81 -2.28 13.55 -17.99
CA ASN A 81 -2.85 13.84 -19.29
C ASN A 81 -1.94 14.77 -20.13
N LEU A 82 -1.11 15.59 -19.50
CA LEU A 82 -0.13 16.43 -20.18
C LEU A 82 0.95 15.63 -20.91
N CYS A 83 1.09 14.34 -20.60
CA CYS A 83 2.07 13.45 -21.22
C CYS A 83 1.52 12.66 -22.42
N GLY A 84 0.25 12.82 -22.79
CA GLY A 84 -0.39 12.07 -23.88
C GLY A 84 -0.20 10.56 -23.73
N ASP A 85 0.25 9.88 -24.77
CA ASP A 85 0.46 8.42 -24.81
C ASP A 85 1.50 7.94 -23.77
N ALA A 86 2.35 8.83 -23.26
CA ALA A 86 3.32 8.51 -22.21
C ALA A 86 2.74 8.66 -20.78
N PHE A 87 1.41 8.74 -20.61
CA PHE A 87 0.75 8.97 -19.33
C PHE A 87 1.17 7.98 -18.24
N TYR A 88 1.33 6.72 -18.61
CA TYR A 88 1.72 5.68 -17.66
C TYR A 88 3.14 5.89 -17.12
N THR A 89 4.09 6.28 -17.99
CA THR A 89 5.45 6.66 -17.58
C THR A 89 5.43 7.94 -16.71
N CYS A 90 4.58 8.89 -17.05
CA CYS A 90 4.36 10.10 -16.24
C CYS A 90 3.85 9.74 -14.83
N GLY A 91 2.90 8.81 -14.73
CA GLY A 91 2.42 8.28 -13.45
C GLY A 91 3.54 7.69 -12.60
N LYS A 92 4.48 6.94 -13.21
CA LYS A 92 5.68 6.42 -12.52
C LYS A 92 6.57 7.53 -11.98
N VAL A 93 6.74 8.63 -12.73
CA VAL A 93 7.51 9.80 -12.26
C VAL A 93 6.83 10.44 -11.05
N PHE A 94 5.49 10.58 -11.06
CA PHE A 94 4.73 11.08 -9.91
C PHE A 94 4.88 10.15 -8.71
N ASN A 95 4.73 8.84 -8.92
CA ASN A 95 4.94 7.84 -7.88
C ASN A 95 6.33 7.93 -7.28
N LEU A 96 7.37 8.03 -8.11
CA LEU A 96 8.74 8.17 -7.66
C LEU A 96 8.94 9.43 -6.81
N PHE A 97 8.37 10.57 -7.24
CA PHE A 97 8.44 11.82 -6.48
C PHE A 97 7.83 11.68 -5.08
N PHE A 98 6.62 11.11 -4.99
CA PHE A 98 5.96 10.89 -3.70
C PHE A 98 6.70 9.87 -2.84
N PHE A 99 7.19 8.79 -3.44
CA PHE A 99 7.97 7.79 -2.71
C PHE A 99 9.27 8.37 -2.14
N LEU A 100 10.02 9.16 -2.91
CA LEU A 100 11.22 9.84 -2.41
C LEU A 100 10.89 10.87 -1.32
N GLY A 101 9.75 11.55 -1.43
CA GLY A 101 9.23 12.41 -0.37
C GLY A 101 8.95 11.64 0.94
N PHE A 102 8.37 10.45 0.85
CA PHE A 102 8.20 9.55 1.99
C PHE A 102 9.54 9.14 2.61
N ILE A 103 10.48 8.67 1.78
CA ILE A 103 11.82 8.26 2.22
C ILE A 103 12.57 9.41 2.92
N PHE A 104 12.46 10.62 2.38
CA PHE A 104 13.03 11.81 3.01
C PHE A 104 12.37 12.14 4.36
N THR A 105 11.06 11.98 4.46
CA THR A 105 10.33 12.16 5.73
C THR A 105 10.79 11.14 6.78
N LEU A 106 11.00 9.87 6.39
CA LEU A 106 11.57 8.85 7.26
C LEU A 106 12.98 9.21 7.73
N PHE A 107 13.81 9.79 6.86
CA PHE A 107 15.13 10.28 7.24
C PHE A 107 15.05 11.37 8.31
N ILE A 108 14.16 12.35 8.14
CA ILE A 108 13.94 13.42 9.15
C ILE A 108 13.48 12.82 10.49
N VAL A 109 12.61 11.82 10.46
CA VAL A 109 12.17 11.11 11.65
C VAL A 109 13.33 10.34 12.28
N ALA A 110 14.08 9.60 11.49
CA ALA A 110 15.22 8.80 11.95
C ALA A 110 16.30 9.65 12.63
N LEU A 111 16.57 10.87 12.13
CA LEU A 111 17.51 11.81 12.75
C LEU A 111 17.16 12.21 14.20
N ARG A 112 15.91 12.02 14.63
CA ARG A 112 15.51 12.31 16.03
C ARG A 112 15.92 11.20 17.00
N PHE A 113 16.20 10.00 16.49
CA PHE A 113 16.42 8.80 17.29
C PHE A 113 17.77 8.14 17.02
N LEU A 114 18.34 8.36 15.85
CA LEU A 114 19.59 7.73 15.39
C LEU A 114 20.65 8.78 15.06
N PRO A 115 21.93 8.46 15.19
CA PRO A 115 22.99 9.31 14.67
C PRO A 115 22.87 9.41 13.14
N PHE A 116 23.44 10.48 12.58
CA PHE A 116 23.30 10.77 11.14
C PHE A 116 23.52 9.55 10.22
N TRP A 117 24.61 8.81 10.40
CA TRP A 117 24.91 7.65 9.55
C TRP A 117 23.92 6.51 9.71
N GLY A 118 23.35 6.34 10.92
CA GLY A 118 22.25 5.39 11.15
C GLY A 118 20.96 5.82 10.44
N ALA A 119 20.62 7.10 10.53
CA ALA A 119 19.46 7.65 9.83
C ALA A 119 19.62 7.62 8.30
N TYR A 120 20.81 7.94 7.80
CA TYR A 120 21.14 7.89 6.38
C TYR A 120 21.10 6.45 5.84
N GLY A 121 21.74 5.51 6.55
CA GLY A 121 21.68 4.08 6.19
C GLY A 121 20.25 3.54 6.18
N PHE A 122 19.43 3.92 7.16
CA PHE A 122 18.02 3.56 7.21
C PHE A 122 17.24 4.13 6.01
N MET A 123 17.49 5.39 5.65
CA MET A 123 16.90 6.04 4.48
C MET A 123 17.22 5.26 3.19
N VAL A 124 18.48 4.91 2.98
CA VAL A 124 18.91 4.15 1.80
C VAL A 124 18.26 2.76 1.77
N MET A 125 18.27 2.05 2.91
CA MET A 125 17.63 0.72 3.01
C MET A 125 16.13 0.79 2.75
N ALA A 126 15.43 1.80 3.28
CA ALA A 126 14.01 2.00 3.02
C ALA A 126 13.71 2.30 1.55
N ALA A 127 14.57 3.10 0.88
CA ALA A 127 14.44 3.35 -0.56
C ALA A 127 14.62 2.10 -1.41
N LEU A 128 15.50 1.17 -0.98
CA LEU A 128 15.79 -0.10 -1.65
C LEU A 128 14.85 -1.24 -1.22
N SER A 129 13.88 -0.97 -0.34
CA SER A 129 12.92 -1.97 0.15
C SER A 129 11.92 -2.39 -0.93
N PRO A 130 11.18 -3.50 -0.74
CA PRO A 130 10.12 -3.93 -1.64
C PRO A 130 9.06 -2.86 -1.92
N LEU A 131 8.87 -1.88 -1.03
CA LEU A 131 7.92 -0.77 -1.22
C LEU A 131 8.18 0.03 -2.49
N SER A 132 9.43 0.06 -2.97
CA SER A 132 9.80 0.75 -4.21
C SER A 132 9.11 0.18 -5.46
N VAL A 133 8.58 -1.04 -5.42
CA VAL A 133 7.83 -1.65 -6.54
C VAL A 133 6.57 -0.84 -6.88
N TYR A 134 5.93 -0.22 -5.89
CA TYR A 134 4.73 0.62 -6.14
C TYR A 134 5.02 1.86 -6.98
N THR A 135 6.27 2.22 -7.18
CA THR A 135 6.62 3.29 -8.11
C THR A 135 6.41 2.91 -9.57
N SER A 136 6.28 1.62 -9.88
CA SER A 136 6.04 1.11 -11.24
C SER A 136 4.56 1.05 -11.64
N MET A 137 3.64 1.13 -10.69
CA MET A 137 2.21 0.87 -10.86
C MET A 137 1.41 2.17 -10.85
N PHE A 138 0.36 2.28 -11.66
CA PHE A 138 -0.53 3.44 -11.62
C PHE A 138 -1.52 3.32 -10.46
N LEU A 139 -0.98 3.44 -9.23
CA LEU A 139 -1.72 3.21 -7.98
C LEU A 139 -1.48 4.33 -6.97
N PRO A 140 -2.40 4.56 -6.02
CA PRO A 140 -2.28 5.60 -5.01
C PRO A 140 -1.23 5.32 -3.91
N GLU A 141 -0.63 4.13 -3.86
CA GLU A 141 0.25 3.68 -2.79
C GLU A 141 1.42 4.62 -2.51
N SER A 142 2.17 5.02 -3.54
CA SER A 142 3.34 5.91 -3.37
C SER A 142 2.96 7.28 -2.81
N MET A 143 1.85 7.85 -3.29
CA MET A 143 1.32 9.11 -2.77
C MET A 143 0.80 8.93 -1.35
N PHE A 144 0.13 7.82 -1.06
CA PHE A 144 -0.34 7.47 0.28
C PHE A 144 0.81 7.38 1.28
N PHE A 145 1.91 6.70 0.92
CA PHE A 145 3.11 6.61 1.76
C PHE A 145 3.67 7.99 2.13
N PHE A 146 3.69 8.93 1.19
CA PHE A 146 4.09 10.31 1.48
C PHE A 146 3.22 10.95 2.56
N PHE A 147 1.90 10.83 2.45
CA PHE A 147 0.98 11.37 3.47
C PHE A 147 1.08 10.62 4.80
N VAL A 148 1.34 9.32 4.79
CA VAL A 148 1.68 8.54 6.00
C VAL A 148 2.94 9.09 6.66
N GLY A 149 3.97 9.45 5.88
CA GLY A 149 5.15 10.16 6.39
C GLY A 149 4.79 11.47 7.10
N LEU A 150 3.85 12.25 6.55
CA LEU A 150 3.35 13.47 7.19
C LEU A 150 2.55 13.19 8.47
N ILE A 151 1.72 12.14 8.50
CA ILE A 151 1.03 11.68 9.72
C ILE A 151 2.06 11.33 10.79
N LEU A 152 3.07 10.54 10.44
CA LEU A 152 4.14 10.14 11.35
C LEU A 152 4.88 11.38 11.92
N LEU A 153 5.32 12.28 11.05
CA LEU A 153 6.08 13.47 11.45
C LEU A 153 5.27 14.41 12.36
N SER A 154 4.00 14.65 12.01
CA SER A 154 3.10 15.52 12.78
C SER A 154 2.71 14.88 14.11
N THR A 155 2.46 13.57 14.16
CA THR A 155 2.16 12.83 15.38
C THR A 155 3.36 12.81 16.33
N LEU A 156 4.56 12.53 15.85
CA LEU A 156 5.79 12.60 16.68
C LEU A 156 6.06 14.01 17.20
N ARG A 157 5.74 15.04 16.42
CA ARG A 157 5.80 16.42 16.89
C ARG A 157 4.79 16.66 18.02
N ALA A 158 3.58 16.11 17.91
CA ALA A 158 2.54 16.22 18.92
C ALA A 158 2.88 15.42 20.19
N ILE A 159 3.50 14.26 20.07
CA ILE A 159 4.03 13.46 21.20
C ILE A 159 5.09 14.26 21.97
N ASN A 160 6.05 14.86 21.25
CA ASN A 160 7.13 15.62 21.87
C ASN A 160 6.68 16.96 22.47
N ASN A 161 5.68 17.58 21.89
CA ASN A 161 5.12 18.86 22.33
C ASN A 161 3.60 18.79 22.26
N PHE A 162 2.99 18.42 23.39
CA PHE A 162 1.55 18.18 23.52
C PHE A 162 0.77 19.50 23.48
N THR A 163 0.59 20.05 22.27
CA THR A 163 -0.21 21.26 22.01
C THR A 163 -1.34 20.94 21.05
N TRP A 164 -2.46 21.66 21.18
CA TRP A 164 -3.62 21.46 20.30
C TRP A 164 -3.28 21.71 18.82
N GLN A 165 -2.37 22.66 18.52
CA GLN A 165 -1.94 22.96 17.14
C GLN A 165 -1.23 21.76 16.51
N ASN A 166 -0.39 21.05 17.27
CA ASN A 166 0.32 19.88 16.77
C ASN A 166 -0.64 18.71 16.55
N TRP A 167 -1.65 18.54 17.41
CA TRP A 167 -2.70 17.53 17.22
C TRP A 167 -3.63 17.89 16.07
N ALA A 168 -3.98 19.17 15.88
CA ALA A 168 -4.71 19.63 14.69
C ALA A 168 -3.95 19.34 13.39
N LEU A 169 -2.61 19.54 13.40
CA LEU A 169 -1.77 19.22 12.23
C LEU A 169 -1.73 17.71 11.95
N ALA A 170 -1.68 16.87 12.99
CA ALA A 170 -1.78 15.42 12.82
C ALA A 170 -3.14 15.03 12.22
N GLY A 171 -4.24 15.62 12.73
CA GLY A 171 -5.57 15.44 12.16
C GLY A 171 -5.65 15.87 10.69
N LEU A 172 -5.13 17.05 10.37
CA LEU A 172 -5.09 17.55 8.98
C LEU A 172 -4.34 16.58 8.05
N SER A 173 -3.20 16.05 8.50
CA SER A 173 -2.44 15.05 7.73
C SER A 173 -3.24 13.77 7.49
N ILE A 174 -4.02 13.31 8.48
CA ILE A 174 -4.91 12.14 8.35
C ILE A 174 -6.04 12.45 7.35
N GLY A 175 -6.68 13.62 7.48
CA GLY A 175 -7.75 14.03 6.56
C GLY A 175 -7.28 14.09 5.12
N LEU A 176 -6.09 14.63 4.86
CA LEU A 176 -5.47 14.66 3.53
C LEU A 176 -5.12 13.25 3.03
N ALA A 177 -4.53 12.40 3.88
CA ALA A 177 -4.23 11.02 3.53
C ALA A 177 -5.50 10.23 3.16
N SER A 178 -6.63 10.49 3.81
CA SER A 178 -7.91 9.84 3.53
C SER A 178 -8.50 10.22 2.17
N LEU A 179 -8.06 11.33 1.57
CA LEU A 179 -8.38 11.71 0.19
C LEU A 179 -7.50 10.99 -0.85
N VAL A 180 -6.45 10.31 -0.39
CA VAL A 180 -5.62 9.45 -1.24
C VAL A 180 -6.07 7.99 -1.10
N LYS A 181 -6.28 7.52 0.15
CA LYS A 181 -6.82 6.18 0.43
C LYS A 181 -7.74 6.23 1.66
N PRO A 182 -8.99 5.73 1.58
CA PRO A 182 -9.97 5.84 2.67
C PRO A 182 -9.51 5.23 4.00
N HIS A 183 -8.77 4.11 3.96
CA HIS A 183 -8.29 3.43 5.17
C HIS A 183 -7.27 4.27 5.99
N ALA A 184 -6.82 5.44 5.51
CA ALA A 184 -6.09 6.40 6.34
C ALA A 184 -6.85 6.82 7.62
N TRP A 185 -8.19 6.69 7.63
CA TRP A 185 -9.00 6.96 8.83
C TRP A 185 -8.61 6.13 10.05
N LEU A 186 -8.06 4.95 9.86
CA LEU A 186 -7.59 4.11 10.94
C LEU A 186 -6.35 4.65 11.63
N SER A 187 -5.55 5.42 10.89
CA SER A 187 -4.49 6.21 11.52
C SER A 187 -5.06 7.17 12.57
N ALA A 188 -6.31 7.66 12.39
CA ALA A 188 -6.98 8.48 13.41
C ALA A 188 -7.22 7.72 14.71
N ILE A 189 -7.58 6.43 14.63
CA ILE A 189 -7.75 5.56 15.80
C ILE A 189 -6.40 5.43 16.54
N ALA A 190 -5.34 5.08 15.81
CA ALA A 190 -4.02 4.91 16.38
C ALA A 190 -3.47 6.21 17.02
N VAL A 191 -3.60 7.33 16.32
CA VAL A 191 -3.20 8.65 16.81
C VAL A 191 -4.06 9.08 18.02
N GLY A 192 -5.37 8.85 17.97
CA GLY A 192 -6.31 9.16 19.04
C GLY A 192 -6.04 8.35 20.30
N ILE A 193 -5.85 7.03 20.21
CA ILE A 193 -5.49 6.17 21.35
C ILE A 193 -4.14 6.61 21.92
N THR A 194 -3.13 6.84 21.08
CA THR A 194 -1.83 7.35 21.54
C THR A 194 -1.99 8.65 22.30
N MET A 195 -2.72 9.61 21.75
CA MET A 195 -3.00 10.89 22.40
C MET A 195 -3.69 10.71 23.77
N LEU A 196 -4.68 9.83 23.87
CA LEU A 196 -5.39 9.53 25.12
C LEU A 196 -4.44 8.94 26.17
N VAL A 197 -3.66 7.92 25.78
CA VAL A 197 -2.67 7.30 26.69
C VAL A 197 -1.68 8.35 27.21
N LEU A 198 -1.17 9.22 26.32
CA LEU A 198 -0.25 10.29 26.70
C LEU A 198 -0.91 11.34 27.59
N GLY A 199 -2.13 11.71 27.27
CA GLY A 199 -2.90 12.69 28.08
C GLY A 199 -3.18 12.18 29.50
N LEU A 200 -3.45 10.87 29.65
CA LEU A 200 -3.72 10.25 30.96
C LEU A 200 -2.43 10.00 31.77
N THR A 201 -1.30 9.79 31.12
CA THR A 201 -0.01 9.51 31.81
C THR A 201 0.70 10.79 32.27
N GLN A 202 0.46 11.93 31.64
CA GLN A 202 1.10 13.20 32.01
C GLN A 202 0.43 13.82 33.25
N LYS A 203 1.12 13.78 34.39
CA LYS A 203 0.66 14.36 35.68
C LYS A 203 0.28 15.86 35.60
N ALA A 204 0.89 16.61 34.69
CA ALA A 204 0.67 18.05 34.50
C ALA A 204 -0.50 18.37 33.56
N ASN A 205 -1.21 17.36 33.03
CA ASN A 205 -2.20 17.59 32.00
C ASN A 205 -3.60 17.28 32.49
N PRO A 206 -4.38 18.31 32.82
CA PRO A 206 -5.77 18.09 33.16
C PRO A 206 -6.48 17.51 31.93
N TRP A 207 -7.45 16.62 32.15
CA TRP A 207 -8.34 16.05 31.16
C TRP A 207 -8.86 17.08 30.11
N ARG A 208 -8.99 18.37 30.53
CA ARG A 208 -9.38 19.48 29.64
C ARG A 208 -8.41 19.70 28.48
N LYS A 209 -7.09 19.60 28.72
CA LYS A 209 -6.09 19.77 27.66
C LYS A 209 -6.12 18.60 26.69
N THR A 210 -6.33 17.38 27.19
CA THR A 210 -6.48 16.19 26.37
C THR A 210 -7.74 16.28 25.52
N LEU A 211 -8.87 16.68 26.11
CA LEU A 211 -10.13 16.86 25.38
C LEU A 211 -10.01 17.93 24.29
N PHE A 212 -9.43 19.09 24.63
CA PHE A 212 -9.22 20.16 23.65
C PHE A 212 -8.28 19.74 22.51
N SER A 213 -7.22 19.00 22.82
CA SER A 213 -6.32 18.43 21.81
C SER A 213 -7.01 17.39 20.93
N GLY A 214 -7.90 16.56 21.52
CA GLY A 214 -8.71 15.59 20.79
C GLY A 214 -9.71 16.27 19.84
N SER A 215 -10.39 17.32 20.32
CA SER A 215 -11.26 18.12 19.47
C SER A 215 -10.49 18.78 18.32
N ALA A 216 -9.26 19.24 18.56
CA ALA A 216 -8.40 19.82 17.55
C ALA A 216 -7.91 18.78 16.52
N LEU A 217 -7.60 17.56 16.96
CA LEU A 217 -7.29 16.42 16.08
C LEU A 217 -8.46 16.11 15.13
N VAL A 218 -9.67 15.98 15.69
CA VAL A 218 -10.88 15.71 14.90
C VAL A 218 -11.18 16.87 13.95
N ALA A 219 -11.12 18.12 14.43
CA ALA A 219 -11.34 19.29 13.58
C ALA A 219 -10.33 19.38 12.43
N GLY A 220 -9.05 19.07 12.70
CA GLY A 220 -8.03 18.99 11.65
C GLY A 220 -8.34 17.90 10.61
N ALA A 221 -8.74 16.70 11.05
CA ALA A 221 -9.10 15.60 10.16
C ALA A 221 -10.32 15.93 9.30
N VAL A 222 -11.37 16.50 9.91
CA VAL A 222 -12.57 16.96 9.22
C VAL A 222 -12.24 18.06 8.20
N LEU A 223 -11.44 19.05 8.59
CA LEU A 223 -11.01 20.11 7.67
C LEU A 223 -10.21 19.55 6.49
N GLY A 224 -9.24 18.68 6.75
CA GLY A 224 -8.42 18.05 5.71
C GLY A 224 -9.24 17.21 4.75
N ARG A 225 -10.18 16.41 5.26
CA ARG A 225 -11.03 15.55 4.43
C ARG A 225 -12.07 16.32 3.66
N PHE A 226 -12.89 17.13 4.35
CA PHE A 226 -14.08 17.71 3.73
C PHE A 226 -13.80 19.03 3.03
N ALA A 227 -13.05 19.97 3.63
CA ALA A 227 -12.78 21.23 2.96
C ALA A 227 -11.87 21.06 1.74
N VAL A 228 -10.76 20.30 1.89
CA VAL A 228 -9.89 20.00 0.75
C VAL A 228 -10.60 19.05 -0.22
N GLY A 229 -11.34 18.06 0.28
CA GLY A 229 -12.11 17.14 -0.54
C GLY A 229 -13.10 17.84 -1.46
N LEU A 230 -13.86 18.82 -0.94
CA LEU A 230 -14.77 19.65 -1.74
C LEU A 230 -14.04 20.44 -2.83
N LEU A 231 -12.82 20.89 -2.58
CA LEU A 231 -12.02 21.60 -3.57
C LEU A 231 -11.52 20.69 -4.70
N VAL A 232 -11.10 19.46 -4.37
CA VAL A 232 -10.45 18.54 -5.33
C VAL A 232 -11.38 17.49 -5.92
N GLY A 233 -12.52 17.21 -5.28
CA GLY A 233 -13.46 16.15 -5.69
C GLY A 233 -14.92 16.58 -5.74
N GLY A 234 -15.23 17.85 -5.42
CA GLY A 234 -16.61 18.34 -5.41
C GLY A 234 -17.50 17.64 -4.38
N PRO A 235 -18.84 17.66 -4.57
CA PRO A 235 -19.81 17.09 -3.61
C PRO A 235 -19.63 15.59 -3.33
N LYS A 236 -19.13 14.82 -4.30
CA LYS A 236 -18.85 13.37 -4.12
C LYS A 236 -17.84 13.09 -3.01
N ALA A 237 -16.94 14.05 -2.72
CA ALA A 237 -15.97 13.93 -1.66
C ALA A 237 -16.56 13.96 -0.23
N LEU A 238 -17.86 14.21 -0.08
CA LEU A 238 -18.57 14.06 1.19
C LEU A 238 -18.78 12.58 1.57
N SER A 239 -18.71 11.65 0.60
CA SER A 239 -18.63 10.21 0.90
C SER A 239 -17.30 9.87 1.57
N LEU A 240 -17.35 9.14 2.69
CA LEU A 240 -16.14 8.73 3.42
C LEU A 240 -15.46 7.50 2.80
N PHE A 241 -16.25 6.56 2.29
CA PHE A 241 -15.78 5.25 1.87
C PHE A 241 -16.17 4.86 0.44
N GLY A 242 -16.95 5.71 -0.27
CA GLY A 242 -17.38 5.44 -1.64
C GLY A 242 -18.00 4.05 -1.82
N VAL A 243 -17.54 3.31 -2.80
CA VAL A 243 -18.02 1.95 -3.13
C VAL A 243 -17.95 0.94 -1.98
N TYR A 244 -17.11 1.16 -0.97
CA TYR A 244 -17.00 0.25 0.17
C TYR A 244 -18.21 0.26 1.10
N VAL A 245 -19.15 1.18 0.92
CA VAL A 245 -20.41 1.26 1.70
C VAL A 245 -21.59 0.74 0.90
N ASP A 246 -21.52 0.79 -0.42
CA ASP A 246 -22.59 0.37 -1.31
C ASP A 246 -22.31 -1.03 -1.89
N ASN A 247 -22.84 -2.06 -1.23
CA ASN A 247 -22.65 -3.47 -1.63
C ASN A 247 -23.13 -3.75 -3.06
N SER A 248 -24.14 -3.01 -3.57
CA SER A 248 -24.61 -3.18 -4.96
C SER A 248 -23.55 -2.76 -5.98
N THR A 249 -22.72 -1.78 -5.62
CA THR A 249 -21.67 -1.26 -6.50
C THR A 249 -20.41 -2.15 -6.47
N VAL A 250 -20.13 -2.82 -5.34
CA VAL A 250 -19.01 -3.77 -5.25
C VAL A 250 -19.25 -4.97 -6.17
N GLU A 251 -20.49 -5.49 -6.22
CA GLU A 251 -20.85 -6.56 -7.15
C GLU A 251 -20.70 -6.13 -8.62
N GLN A 252 -21.06 -4.89 -8.96
CA GLN A 252 -20.89 -4.35 -10.32
C GLN A 252 -19.43 -4.10 -10.71
N VAL A 253 -18.60 -3.61 -9.79
CA VAL A 253 -17.18 -3.31 -10.04
C VAL A 253 -16.33 -4.58 -10.07
N VAL A 254 -16.68 -5.57 -9.25
CA VAL A 254 -15.97 -6.87 -9.21
C VAL A 254 -16.54 -7.88 -10.21
N GLY A 255 -17.83 -7.76 -10.49
CA GLY A 255 -18.56 -8.68 -11.40
C GLY A 255 -18.76 -8.07 -12.74
N GLY A 256 -18.18 -7.52 -13.60
CA GLY A 256 -18.43 -6.95 -14.94
C GLY A 256 -19.91 -6.93 -15.39
N PRO A 257 -20.24 -6.26 -16.48
CA PRO A 257 -21.63 -6.13 -16.95
C PRO A 257 -22.29 -7.45 -17.40
N SER A 258 -21.53 -8.49 -17.63
CA SER A 258 -22.04 -9.83 -17.89
C SER A 258 -22.19 -10.60 -16.59
N GLY A 259 -23.40 -10.65 -16.06
CA GLY A 259 -23.79 -11.46 -14.92
C GLY A 259 -23.68 -12.97 -15.13
N VAL A 260 -22.45 -13.47 -15.27
CA VAL A 260 -22.11 -14.89 -15.20
C VAL A 260 -21.06 -15.09 -14.13
N GLY A 261 -21.33 -14.56 -12.95
CA GLY A 261 -20.91 -15.15 -11.73
C GLY A 261 -22.20 -15.64 -11.07
N GLU A 262 -22.65 -16.84 -11.35
CA GLU A 262 -23.55 -17.53 -10.44
C GLU A 262 -22.87 -17.44 -9.08
N GLY A 263 -23.37 -16.50 -8.24
CA GLY A 263 -22.98 -16.45 -6.86
C GLY A 263 -23.19 -17.84 -6.30
N VAL A 264 -22.12 -18.56 -6.02
CA VAL A 264 -22.23 -19.80 -5.26
C VAL A 264 -23.03 -19.42 -4.03
N PRO A 265 -24.24 -19.95 -3.87
CA PRO A 265 -25.06 -19.58 -2.71
C PRO A 265 -24.20 -19.94 -1.49
N ILE A 266 -23.92 -18.93 -0.66
CA ILE A 266 -23.26 -19.15 0.62
C ILE A 266 -24.19 -20.02 1.44
N THR A 267 -24.07 -21.32 1.29
CA THR A 267 -24.68 -22.30 2.20
C THR A 267 -23.85 -22.34 3.48
N ALA A 268 -23.66 -21.17 4.09
CA ALA A 268 -23.12 -21.10 5.43
C ALA A 268 -24.17 -21.65 6.39
N THR A 269 -23.88 -22.75 7.00
CA THR A 269 -24.68 -23.40 8.05
C THR A 269 -24.84 -22.53 9.31
N SER A 270 -24.07 -21.46 9.46
CA SER A 270 -24.37 -20.22 10.20
C SER A 270 -23.41 -19.10 9.71
N PRO A 271 -23.93 -17.92 9.32
CA PRO A 271 -23.07 -16.82 8.85
C PRO A 271 -22.04 -16.36 9.87
N ILE A 272 -22.35 -16.48 11.16
CA ILE A 272 -21.51 -15.98 12.25
C ILE A 272 -20.29 -16.89 12.49
N ASP A 273 -20.47 -18.22 12.49
CA ASP A 273 -19.39 -19.16 12.76
C ASP A 273 -18.32 -19.14 11.63
N GLY A 274 -18.76 -18.96 10.40
CA GLY A 274 -17.86 -18.82 9.25
C GLY A 274 -16.99 -17.55 9.33
N VAL A 275 -17.56 -16.42 9.71
CA VAL A 275 -16.82 -15.15 9.85
C VAL A 275 -15.77 -15.22 10.95
N PHE A 276 -16.08 -15.82 12.10
CA PHE A 276 -15.10 -15.98 13.18
C PHE A 276 -13.96 -16.94 12.83
N ALA A 277 -14.27 -18.03 12.14
CA ALA A 277 -13.24 -18.96 11.67
C ALA A 277 -12.29 -18.28 10.66
N LEU A 278 -12.84 -17.56 9.70
CA LEU A 278 -12.06 -16.81 8.72
C LEU A 278 -11.23 -15.70 9.38
N PHE A 279 -11.81 -14.97 10.33
CA PHE A 279 -11.08 -14.00 11.15
C PHE A 279 -9.89 -14.63 11.86
N ALA A 280 -10.06 -15.80 12.49
CA ALA A 280 -8.99 -16.49 13.20
C ALA A 280 -7.88 -16.98 12.25
N ILE A 281 -8.25 -17.49 11.07
CA ILE A 281 -7.29 -17.91 10.03
C ILE A 281 -6.48 -16.71 9.56
N GLN A 282 -7.13 -15.63 9.18
CA GLN A 282 -6.48 -14.43 8.68
C GLN A 282 -5.61 -13.76 9.78
N LEU A 283 -6.09 -13.71 11.03
CA LEU A 283 -5.30 -13.19 12.15
C LEU A 283 -4.02 -14.00 12.36
N ASN A 284 -4.09 -15.32 12.29
CA ASN A 284 -2.91 -16.19 12.38
C ASN A 284 -1.96 -15.93 11.21
N THR A 285 -2.47 -15.90 9.97
CA THR A 285 -1.69 -15.69 8.74
C THR A 285 -0.94 -14.37 8.79
N HIS A 286 -1.64 -13.27 9.09
CA HIS A 286 -1.04 -11.95 9.18
C HIS A 286 -0.05 -11.85 10.35
N THR A 287 -0.33 -12.48 11.51
CA THR A 287 0.59 -12.51 12.65
C THR A 287 1.90 -13.19 12.28
N LEU A 288 1.85 -14.37 11.65
CA LEU A 288 3.05 -15.10 11.24
C LEU A 288 3.88 -14.30 10.20
N ALA A 289 3.21 -13.69 9.22
CA ALA A 289 3.88 -12.86 8.22
C ALA A 289 4.58 -11.65 8.86
N LEU A 290 3.89 -10.93 9.75
CA LEU A 290 4.43 -9.76 10.45
C LEU A 290 5.59 -10.13 11.36
N VAL A 291 5.50 -11.25 12.08
CA VAL A 291 6.59 -11.73 12.94
C VAL A 291 7.80 -12.17 12.11
N ALA A 292 7.59 -12.83 10.97
CA ALA A 292 8.68 -13.21 10.06
C ALA A 292 9.41 -11.97 9.48
N LEU A 293 8.65 -10.95 9.09
CA LEU A 293 9.21 -9.76 8.43
C LEU A 293 9.78 -8.72 9.40
N MET A 294 9.17 -8.56 10.58
CA MET A 294 9.56 -7.50 11.53
C MET A 294 9.46 -7.90 13.02
N GLY A 295 9.57 -9.19 13.36
CA GLY A 295 9.39 -9.67 14.74
C GLY A 295 10.25 -8.95 15.77
N LEU A 296 11.53 -8.73 15.49
CA LEU A 296 12.43 -7.98 16.40
C LEU A 296 11.99 -6.51 16.58
N ALA A 297 11.41 -5.90 15.55
CA ALA A 297 10.87 -4.55 15.62
C ALA A 297 9.61 -4.48 16.49
N ILE A 298 8.74 -5.48 16.35
CA ILE A 298 7.54 -5.62 17.18
C ILE A 298 7.93 -5.83 18.65
N ILE A 299 8.96 -6.64 18.92
CA ILE A 299 9.54 -6.79 20.26
C ILE A 299 9.97 -5.42 20.82
N GLY A 300 10.67 -4.61 20.03
CA GLY A 300 11.04 -3.25 20.42
C GLY A 300 9.83 -2.40 20.79
N SER A 301 8.76 -2.45 19.99
CA SER A 301 7.51 -1.71 20.27
C SER A 301 6.81 -2.21 21.56
N ILE A 302 6.79 -3.53 21.81
CA ILE A 302 6.29 -4.12 23.08
C ILE A 302 7.12 -3.63 24.27
N VAL A 303 8.45 -3.56 24.12
CA VAL A 303 9.34 -3.02 25.15
C VAL A 303 9.01 -1.55 25.46
N ALA A 304 8.69 -0.75 24.45
CA ALA A 304 8.28 0.64 24.66
C ALA A 304 6.98 0.75 25.48
N VAL A 305 5.98 -0.08 25.16
CA VAL A 305 4.73 -0.15 25.94
C VAL A 305 5.01 -0.58 27.38
N TRP A 306 5.82 -1.62 27.56
CA TRP A 306 6.20 -2.10 28.89
C TRP A 306 6.93 -1.03 29.72
N ASP A 307 7.91 -0.34 29.11
CA ASP A 307 8.66 0.73 29.76
C ASP A 307 7.74 1.87 30.21
N LEU A 308 6.82 2.29 29.34
CA LEU A 308 5.83 3.33 29.66
C LEU A 308 4.91 2.92 30.84
N LEU A 309 4.41 1.68 30.85
CA LEU A 309 3.55 1.17 31.92
C LEU A 309 4.27 1.10 33.25
N ARG A 310 5.57 0.77 33.25
CA ARG A 310 6.40 0.61 34.44
C ARG A 310 6.90 1.95 34.98
N SER A 311 7.49 2.78 34.13
CA SER A 311 8.10 4.05 34.54
C SER A 311 7.05 5.15 34.73
N ARG A 312 5.94 5.07 34.00
CA ARG A 312 4.93 6.13 33.85
C ARG A 312 5.53 7.45 33.36
N GLU A 313 6.70 7.37 32.72
CA GLU A 313 7.40 8.51 32.13
C GLU A 313 7.36 8.39 30.62
N LEU A 314 6.83 9.46 30.00
CA LEU A 314 6.83 9.56 28.55
C LEU A 314 8.17 10.10 28.06
N THR A 315 8.87 9.29 27.29
CA THR A 315 10.02 9.73 26.50
C THR A 315 9.63 9.75 25.01
N PRO A 316 10.32 10.54 24.15
CA PRO A 316 10.09 10.49 22.70
C PRO A 316 10.21 9.09 22.12
N VAL A 317 11.11 8.28 22.68
CA VAL A 317 11.40 6.91 22.21
C VAL A 317 10.26 5.96 22.53
N ASN A 318 9.79 5.91 23.80
CA ASN A 318 8.69 5.02 24.18
C ASN A 318 7.36 5.50 23.60
N GLY A 319 7.16 6.81 23.43
CA GLY A 319 6.00 7.37 22.72
C GLY A 319 5.95 6.96 21.25
N PHE A 320 7.09 6.93 20.57
CA PHE A 320 7.17 6.45 19.19
C PHE A 320 6.90 4.94 19.10
N GLY A 321 7.51 4.13 19.97
CA GLY A 321 7.27 2.69 20.01
C GLY A 321 5.81 2.34 20.32
N LEU A 322 5.19 3.06 21.27
CA LEU A 322 3.76 2.94 21.59
C LEU A 322 2.88 3.25 20.35
N PHE A 323 3.15 4.38 19.69
CA PHE A 323 2.39 4.78 18.52
C PHE A 323 2.50 3.74 17.39
N ALA A 324 3.71 3.28 17.09
CA ALA A 324 3.95 2.26 16.06
C ALA A 324 3.23 0.94 16.39
N PHE A 325 3.23 0.53 17.67
CA PHE A 325 2.53 -0.67 18.13
C PHE A 325 1.01 -0.55 17.97
N ILE A 326 0.42 0.57 18.43
CA ILE A 326 -1.03 0.78 18.31
C ILE A 326 -1.43 0.86 16.85
N TRP A 327 -0.64 1.52 16.00
CA TRP A 327 -0.93 1.64 14.57
C TRP A 327 -0.91 0.29 13.88
N LEU A 328 0.11 -0.53 14.14
CA LEU A 328 0.19 -1.90 13.62
C LEU A 328 -1.00 -2.75 14.07
N ALA A 329 -1.33 -2.72 15.36
CA ALA A 329 -2.43 -3.51 15.92
C ALA A 329 -3.80 -3.08 15.34
N SER A 330 -4.03 -1.76 15.21
CA SER A 330 -5.29 -1.22 14.65
C SER A 330 -5.47 -1.64 13.19
N LEU A 331 -4.42 -1.50 12.37
CA LEU A 331 -4.48 -1.87 10.97
C LEU A 331 -4.59 -3.39 10.78
N MET A 332 -3.90 -4.18 11.60
CA MET A 332 -4.02 -5.64 11.54
C MET A 332 -5.46 -6.09 11.79
N ILE A 333 -6.11 -5.57 12.83
CA ILE A 333 -7.50 -5.91 13.15
C ILE A 333 -8.41 -5.53 11.97
N GLU A 334 -8.24 -4.34 11.41
CA GLU A 334 -9.06 -3.90 10.28
C GLU A 334 -8.89 -4.78 9.05
N ILE A 335 -7.65 -5.04 8.65
CA ILE A 335 -7.39 -5.79 7.41
C ILE A 335 -7.91 -7.22 7.55
N VAL A 336 -7.75 -7.82 8.73
CA VAL A 336 -8.30 -9.14 9.02
C VAL A 336 -9.84 -9.12 8.94
N MET A 337 -10.49 -8.07 9.47
CA MET A 337 -11.94 -7.89 9.36
C MET A 337 -12.37 -7.61 7.92
N PHE A 338 -11.65 -6.74 7.20
CA PHE A 338 -11.93 -6.42 5.81
C PHE A 338 -11.81 -7.64 4.90
N THR A 339 -10.74 -8.42 5.06
CA THR A 339 -10.55 -9.65 4.29
C THR A 339 -11.68 -10.64 4.57
N GLY A 340 -12.09 -10.81 5.82
CA GLY A 340 -13.21 -11.68 6.19
C GLY A 340 -14.57 -11.23 5.65
N TRP A 341 -14.78 -9.92 5.51
CA TRP A 341 -16.06 -9.35 5.08
C TRP A 341 -16.20 -9.20 3.56
N VAL A 342 -15.17 -8.68 2.90
CA VAL A 342 -15.21 -8.38 1.46
C VAL A 342 -15.04 -9.63 0.62
N THR A 343 -14.35 -10.64 1.12
CA THR A 343 -13.99 -11.82 0.34
C THR A 343 -15.06 -12.91 0.35
N GLY A 344 -16.15 -12.75 1.08
CA GLY A 344 -17.36 -13.57 0.96
C GLY A 344 -17.22 -15.10 1.09
N GLY A 345 -16.06 -15.62 1.49
CA GLY A 345 -15.88 -17.04 1.80
C GLY A 345 -15.54 -17.96 0.61
N GLY A 346 -15.09 -17.45 -0.52
CA GLY A 346 -14.51 -18.28 -1.60
C GLY A 346 -13.16 -18.89 -1.19
N ASP A 347 -12.80 -20.05 -1.72
CA ASP A 347 -11.60 -20.82 -1.35
C ASP A 347 -10.29 -20.03 -1.53
N ASP A 348 -10.19 -19.16 -2.54
CA ASP A 348 -9.01 -18.33 -2.81
C ASP A 348 -8.73 -17.29 -1.69
N HIS A 349 -9.73 -16.94 -0.91
CA HIS A 349 -9.62 -15.88 0.11
C HIS A 349 -9.03 -16.36 1.43
N THR A 350 -9.04 -17.66 1.70
CA THR A 350 -8.42 -18.24 2.90
C THR A 350 -6.90 -18.29 2.77
N THR A 351 -6.38 -18.37 1.54
CA THR A 351 -4.94 -18.50 1.23
C THR A 351 -4.29 -17.18 0.81
N ARG A 352 -5.08 -16.18 0.36
CA ARG A 352 -4.56 -14.88 -0.09
C ARG A 352 -4.24 -13.97 1.11
N ILE A 353 -3.08 -13.34 1.07
CA ILE A 353 -2.62 -12.41 2.11
C ILE A 353 -2.49 -10.98 1.56
N LEU A 354 -3.11 -10.00 2.24
CA LEU A 354 -3.19 -8.61 1.83
C LEU A 354 -2.31 -7.71 2.72
N LEU A 355 -0.97 -7.76 2.54
CA LEU A 355 -0.05 -6.92 3.33
C LEU A 355 0.05 -5.48 2.79
N ARG A 356 -0.35 -5.20 1.55
CA ARG A 356 -0.21 -3.88 0.92
C ARG A 356 -0.87 -2.73 1.69
N TYR A 357 -1.91 -3.03 2.47
CA TYR A 357 -2.63 -2.02 3.24
C TYR A 357 -1.83 -1.46 4.43
N TYR A 358 -0.81 -2.17 4.92
CA TYR A 358 0.09 -1.71 5.96
C TYR A 358 1.57 -1.81 5.61
N ASP A 359 1.89 -1.91 4.31
CA ASP A 359 3.27 -2.00 3.83
C ASP A 359 4.16 -0.85 4.33
N PHE A 360 3.61 0.37 4.45
CA PHE A 360 4.35 1.50 5.01
C PHE A 360 4.83 1.26 6.45
N LEU A 361 4.18 0.38 7.21
CA LEU A 361 4.62 0.02 8.57
C LEU A 361 5.86 -0.86 8.56
N PHE A 362 6.17 -1.54 7.43
CA PHE A 362 7.41 -2.31 7.30
C PHE A 362 8.68 -1.47 7.35
N VAL A 363 8.58 -0.15 7.29
CA VAL A 363 9.69 0.76 7.55
C VAL A 363 9.51 1.55 8.84
N ILE A 364 8.27 1.88 9.23
CA ILE A 364 7.99 2.67 10.44
C ILE A 364 8.21 1.85 11.71
N VAL A 365 7.68 0.62 11.78
CA VAL A 365 7.83 -0.27 12.95
C VAL A 365 9.29 -0.66 13.17
N PRO A 366 10.10 -1.04 12.16
CA PRO A 366 11.54 -1.22 12.32
C PRO A 366 12.28 0.02 12.84
N LEU A 367 11.94 1.21 12.37
CA LEU A 367 12.57 2.44 12.88
C LEU A 367 12.24 2.67 14.36
N ALA A 368 10.97 2.48 14.74
CA ALA A 368 10.53 2.59 16.14
C ALA A 368 11.20 1.52 17.01
N GLY A 369 11.18 0.26 16.58
CA GLY A 369 11.80 -0.86 17.29
C GLY A 369 13.31 -0.68 17.48
N LEU A 370 14.04 -0.27 16.44
CA LEU A 370 15.47 0.03 16.52
C LEU A 370 15.74 1.16 17.53
N SER A 371 14.93 2.23 17.51
CA SER A 371 15.06 3.34 18.42
C SER A 371 14.90 2.92 19.89
N VAL A 372 13.92 2.04 20.17
CA VAL A 372 13.65 1.51 21.51
C VAL A 372 14.74 0.55 21.96
N LEU A 373 15.15 -0.39 21.11
CA LEU A 373 16.18 -1.38 21.44
C LEU A 373 17.56 -0.74 21.64
N ALA A 374 17.83 0.39 20.99
CA ALA A 374 19.04 1.17 21.24
C ALA A 374 18.99 1.96 22.55
N SER A 375 17.82 2.13 23.16
CA SER A 375 17.61 2.92 24.39
C SER A 375 17.97 2.15 25.67
N PRO A 376 18.11 2.84 26.81
CA PRO A 376 18.27 2.20 28.13
C PRO A 376 17.08 1.29 28.51
N ALA A 377 15.87 1.56 28.02
CA ALA A 377 14.67 0.78 28.33
C ALA A 377 14.87 -0.73 28.03
N ALA A 378 15.41 -1.06 26.86
CA ALA A 378 15.66 -2.45 26.47
C ALA A 378 16.76 -3.12 27.32
N ARG A 379 17.78 -2.35 27.74
CA ARG A 379 18.91 -2.87 28.53
C ARG A 379 18.52 -3.23 29.95
N ASN A 380 17.56 -2.49 30.52
CA ASN A 380 17.11 -2.62 31.92
C ASN A 380 15.92 -3.58 32.08
N LEU A 381 15.55 -4.30 31.05
CA LEU A 381 14.48 -5.29 31.11
C LEU A 381 14.83 -6.46 32.03
N ASN A 382 13.84 -6.93 32.80
CA ASN A 382 13.96 -8.15 33.55
C ASN A 382 14.27 -9.35 32.62
N VAL A 383 15.17 -10.21 33.05
CA VAL A 383 15.59 -11.41 32.28
C VAL A 383 14.42 -12.32 31.95
N PHE A 384 13.52 -12.52 32.92
CA PHE A 384 12.33 -13.35 32.71
C PHE A 384 11.42 -12.79 31.60
N PHE A 385 11.15 -11.47 31.60
CA PHE A 385 10.36 -10.83 30.55
C PHE A 385 11.02 -10.99 29.18
N ARG A 386 12.34 -10.82 29.08
CA ARG A 386 13.06 -10.98 27.81
C ARG A 386 12.94 -12.40 27.26
N TRP A 387 13.11 -13.42 28.12
CA TRP A 387 12.96 -14.81 27.72
C TRP A 387 11.52 -15.16 27.38
N ALA A 388 10.53 -14.69 28.14
CA ALA A 388 9.12 -14.92 27.83
C ALA A 388 8.75 -14.39 26.44
N VAL A 389 9.16 -13.16 26.10
CA VAL A 389 8.97 -12.58 24.77
C VAL A 389 9.74 -13.35 23.71
N ALA A 390 10.98 -13.72 23.97
CA ALA A 390 11.80 -14.48 23.03
C ALA A 390 11.23 -15.86 22.71
N VAL A 391 10.73 -16.57 23.71
CA VAL A 391 10.07 -17.88 23.54
C VAL A 391 8.80 -17.73 22.72
N LEU A 392 7.96 -16.71 23.02
CA LEU A 392 6.75 -16.44 22.25
C LEU A 392 7.06 -16.18 20.78
N PHE A 393 7.99 -15.27 20.48
CA PHE A 393 8.34 -14.93 19.10
C PHE A 393 9.08 -16.06 18.39
N GLY A 394 9.93 -16.84 19.10
CA GLY A 394 10.54 -18.03 18.55
C GLY A 394 9.50 -19.10 18.18
N ALA A 395 8.49 -19.29 19.02
CA ALA A 395 7.38 -20.19 18.73
C ALA A 395 6.54 -19.74 17.51
N LEU A 396 6.37 -18.43 17.29
CA LEU A 396 5.69 -17.90 16.11
C LEU A 396 6.57 -17.97 14.85
N LEU A 397 7.87 -17.77 14.95
CA LEU A 397 8.78 -17.89 13.81
C LEU A 397 8.89 -19.33 13.29
N THR A 398 8.78 -20.31 14.16
CA THR A 398 8.93 -21.73 13.77
C THR A 398 7.93 -22.14 12.67
N PRO A 399 6.59 -21.99 12.82
CA PRO A 399 5.67 -22.30 11.73
C PRO A 399 5.88 -21.39 10.52
N ALA A 400 6.18 -20.11 10.70
CA ALA A 400 6.41 -19.16 9.61
C ALA A 400 7.52 -19.65 8.66
N PHE A 401 8.62 -20.18 9.20
CA PHE A 401 9.77 -20.64 8.44
C PHE A 401 9.81 -22.16 8.19
N SER A 402 8.79 -22.93 8.64
CA SER A 402 8.69 -24.39 8.41
C SER A 402 7.70 -24.78 7.30
N GLY A 403 7.47 -23.91 6.32
CA GLY A 403 6.65 -24.21 5.15
C GLY A 403 5.25 -23.58 5.15
N PHE A 404 4.87 -22.83 6.19
CA PHE A 404 3.54 -22.18 6.23
C PHE A 404 3.28 -21.27 5.02
N PHE A 405 4.26 -20.49 4.59
CA PHE A 405 4.09 -19.58 3.46
C PHE A 405 3.91 -20.30 2.12
N ALA A 406 4.32 -21.56 2.00
CA ALA A 406 4.07 -22.37 0.80
C ALA A 406 2.57 -22.73 0.62
N THR A 407 1.76 -22.58 1.67
CA THR A 407 0.31 -22.81 1.63
C THR A 407 -0.48 -21.57 1.22
N LEU A 408 0.19 -20.43 1.03
CA LEU A 408 -0.45 -19.15 0.74
C LEU A 408 -0.29 -18.76 -0.72
N THR A 409 -1.30 -18.09 -1.25
CA THR A 409 -1.24 -17.38 -2.53
C THR A 409 -0.62 -15.99 -2.29
N ILE A 410 0.69 -15.87 -2.53
CA ILE A 410 1.43 -14.63 -2.30
C ILE A 410 1.59 -13.89 -3.62
N GLN A 411 0.77 -12.86 -3.82
CA GLN A 411 0.88 -11.97 -4.97
C GLN A 411 1.83 -10.82 -4.68
N ILE A 412 2.68 -10.46 -5.65
CA ILE A 412 3.67 -9.37 -5.54
C ILE A 412 2.99 -8.05 -5.16
N ALA A 413 1.87 -7.77 -5.79
CA ALA A 413 1.13 -6.54 -5.59
C ALA A 413 0.45 -6.42 -4.22
N ASP A 414 0.07 -7.55 -3.64
CA ASP A 414 -0.64 -7.60 -2.36
C ASP A 414 0.31 -7.73 -1.17
N ALA A 415 1.48 -8.31 -1.38
CA ALA A 415 2.43 -8.61 -0.31
C ALA A 415 3.90 -8.57 -0.78
N PRO A 416 4.41 -7.45 -1.33
CA PRO A 416 5.74 -7.40 -1.93
C PRO A 416 6.86 -7.75 -0.94
N ASN A 417 6.72 -7.38 0.33
CA ASN A 417 7.71 -7.71 1.37
C ASN A 417 7.80 -9.22 1.60
N LEU A 418 6.66 -9.91 1.65
CA LEU A 418 6.62 -11.36 1.84
C LEU A 418 7.02 -12.09 0.55
N ALA A 419 6.54 -11.63 -0.62
CA ALA A 419 6.92 -12.18 -1.91
C ALA A 419 8.44 -12.12 -2.12
N GLY A 420 9.08 -10.98 -1.85
CA GLY A 420 10.54 -10.84 -1.93
C GLY A 420 11.30 -11.71 -0.94
N LEU A 421 10.66 -12.09 0.18
CA LEU A 421 11.25 -13.00 1.16
C LEU A 421 11.21 -14.46 0.67
N VAL A 422 10.08 -14.92 0.10
CA VAL A 422 9.85 -16.33 -0.20
C VAL A 422 10.32 -16.75 -1.60
N VAL A 423 10.52 -15.80 -2.52
CA VAL A 423 10.92 -16.08 -3.91
C VAL A 423 12.31 -16.71 -4.03
N ASN A 424 13.17 -16.49 -3.06
CA ASN A 424 14.55 -16.99 -3.05
C ASN A 424 14.82 -17.75 -1.75
N GLU A 425 15.05 -19.06 -1.85
CA GLU A 425 15.29 -19.95 -0.72
C GLU A 425 16.50 -19.52 0.14
N GLN A 426 17.56 -19.01 -0.47
CA GLN A 426 18.75 -18.55 0.27
C GLN A 426 18.42 -17.30 1.10
N VAL A 427 17.68 -16.34 0.53
CA VAL A 427 17.22 -15.15 1.25
C VAL A 427 16.27 -15.54 2.37
N PHE A 428 15.35 -16.47 2.11
CA PHE A 428 14.42 -17.00 3.11
C PHE A 428 15.14 -17.66 4.29
N ASN A 429 16.07 -18.57 4.01
CA ASN A 429 16.86 -19.26 5.03
C ASN A 429 17.78 -18.31 5.81
N ALA A 430 18.36 -17.30 5.14
CA ALA A 430 19.15 -16.26 5.79
C ALA A 430 18.28 -15.42 6.74
N ALA A 431 17.10 -14.99 6.29
CA ALA A 431 16.16 -14.23 7.11
C ALA A 431 15.68 -15.03 8.32
N ALA A 432 15.38 -16.33 8.15
CA ALA A 432 15.02 -17.25 9.23
C ALA A 432 16.14 -17.31 10.27
N THR A 433 17.36 -17.61 9.83
CA THR A 433 18.54 -17.74 10.70
C THR A 433 18.81 -16.45 11.47
N ILE A 434 18.85 -15.31 10.76
CA ILE A 434 19.09 -14.00 11.38
C ILE A 434 17.93 -13.64 12.33
N GLY A 435 16.70 -13.94 11.98
CA GLY A 435 15.52 -13.70 12.82
C GLY A 435 15.62 -14.45 14.15
N PHE A 436 15.86 -15.77 14.14
CA PHE A 436 16.04 -16.57 15.36
C PHE A 436 17.23 -16.10 16.19
N MET A 437 18.39 -15.87 15.54
CA MET A 437 19.60 -15.38 16.22
C MET A 437 19.37 -14.00 16.85
N SER A 438 18.62 -13.12 16.19
CA SER A 438 18.30 -11.79 16.70
C SER A 438 17.43 -11.83 17.94
N ILE A 439 16.44 -12.74 17.99
CA ILE A 439 15.59 -12.97 19.16
C ILE A 439 16.39 -13.57 20.33
N LEU A 440 17.26 -14.54 20.04
CA LEU A 440 18.14 -15.13 21.04
C LEU A 440 19.12 -14.08 21.61
N LEU A 441 19.67 -13.24 20.73
CA LEU A 441 20.56 -12.14 21.14
C LEU A 441 19.84 -11.12 22.02
N PHE A 442 18.59 -10.78 21.72
CA PHE A 442 17.74 -9.93 22.57
C PHE A 442 17.53 -10.56 23.96
N ALA A 443 17.24 -11.86 24.03
CA ALA A 443 17.00 -12.55 25.30
C ALA A 443 18.24 -12.58 26.18
N THR A 444 19.41 -12.90 25.59
CA THR A 444 20.67 -13.12 26.31
C THR A 444 21.47 -11.83 26.53
N PHE A 445 21.65 -11.03 25.48
CA PHE A 445 22.51 -9.85 25.45
C PHE A 445 21.82 -8.63 24.86
N PRO A 446 20.83 -8.02 25.55
CA PRO A 446 19.96 -6.95 25.02
C PRO A 446 20.74 -5.71 24.53
N ARG A 447 21.93 -5.45 25.07
CA ARG A 447 22.81 -4.35 24.62
C ARG A 447 23.27 -4.51 23.16
N PHE A 448 23.24 -5.73 22.61
CA PHE A 448 23.62 -6.02 21.23
C PHE A 448 22.41 -6.10 20.30
N SER A 449 21.18 -5.98 20.81
CA SER A 449 19.96 -6.01 19.96
C SER A 449 19.98 -5.01 18.81
N PRO A 450 20.50 -3.77 18.95
CA PRO A 450 20.60 -2.85 17.80
C PRO A 450 21.51 -3.38 16.67
N TRP A 451 22.53 -4.17 17.01
CA TRP A 451 23.41 -4.80 16.02
C TRP A 451 22.72 -5.94 15.27
N ALA A 452 21.79 -6.65 15.94
CA ALA A 452 20.93 -7.62 15.27
C ALA A 452 20.07 -6.97 14.18
N PHE A 453 19.59 -5.75 14.41
CA PHE A 453 18.93 -4.96 13.37
C PHE A 453 19.87 -4.63 12.21
N ALA A 454 21.12 -4.28 12.48
CA ALA A 454 22.09 -3.97 11.43
C ALA A 454 22.38 -5.17 10.51
N LEU A 455 22.12 -6.40 10.97
CA LEU A 455 22.19 -7.60 10.14
C LEU A 455 20.88 -7.92 9.45
N LEU A 456 19.75 -7.73 10.13
CA LEU A 456 18.44 -8.09 9.63
C LEU A 456 17.91 -7.10 8.56
N LEU A 457 18.10 -5.80 8.77
CA LEU A 457 17.59 -4.78 7.85
C LEU A 457 18.08 -4.92 6.40
N PRO A 458 19.37 -5.19 6.10
CA PRO A 458 19.80 -5.41 4.73
C PRO A 458 19.10 -6.59 4.06
N VAL A 459 18.83 -7.68 4.81
CA VAL A 459 18.09 -8.83 4.28
C VAL A 459 16.66 -8.45 3.97
N THR A 460 15.96 -7.86 4.93
CA THR A 460 14.52 -7.55 4.80
C THR A 460 14.25 -6.36 3.87
N PHE A 461 15.15 -5.43 3.71
CA PHE A 461 14.95 -4.24 2.87
C PHE A 461 15.66 -4.34 1.53
N VAL A 462 16.95 -4.64 1.53
CA VAL A 462 17.74 -4.56 0.30
C VAL A 462 17.61 -5.84 -0.51
N LEU A 463 17.82 -7.01 0.11
CA LEU A 463 17.78 -8.27 -0.63
C LEU A 463 16.37 -8.61 -1.10
N THR A 464 15.35 -8.47 -0.23
CA THR A 464 13.97 -8.73 -0.64
C THR A 464 13.49 -7.70 -1.66
N GLY A 465 13.87 -6.41 -1.52
CA GLY A 465 13.56 -5.38 -2.49
C GLY A 465 14.21 -5.62 -3.85
N TRP A 466 15.45 -6.08 -3.87
CA TRP A 466 16.12 -6.47 -5.09
C TRP A 466 15.42 -7.64 -5.78
N GLN A 467 15.12 -8.71 -5.03
CA GLN A 467 14.46 -9.91 -5.53
C GLN A 467 13.10 -9.58 -6.17
N ILE A 468 12.29 -8.78 -5.47
CA ILE A 468 10.94 -8.46 -5.96
C ILE A 468 10.97 -7.56 -7.19
N GLN A 469 11.85 -6.58 -7.25
CA GLN A 469 11.98 -5.71 -8.43
C GLN A 469 12.48 -6.50 -9.64
N ASP A 470 13.43 -7.41 -9.44
CA ASP A 470 13.97 -8.26 -10.51
C ASP A 470 12.89 -9.18 -11.07
N GLN A 471 12.18 -9.88 -10.20
CA GLN A 471 11.06 -10.74 -10.60
C GLN A 471 9.96 -9.95 -11.30
N TYR A 472 9.60 -8.78 -10.78
CA TYR A 472 8.55 -7.96 -11.36
C TYR A 472 8.93 -7.43 -12.75
N SER A 473 10.18 -6.99 -12.92
CA SER A 473 10.67 -6.52 -14.21
C SER A 473 10.72 -7.62 -15.27
N MET A 474 11.09 -8.85 -14.90
CA MET A 474 11.07 -10.01 -15.80
C MET A 474 9.64 -10.40 -16.18
N PHE A 475 8.71 -10.33 -15.23
CA PHE A 475 7.32 -10.73 -15.46
C PHE A 475 6.60 -9.79 -16.43
N ARG A 476 6.86 -8.48 -16.35
CA ARG A 476 6.15 -7.45 -17.12
C ARG A 476 7.07 -6.49 -17.92
N GLY A 477 8.34 -6.85 -18.06
CA GLY A 477 9.32 -6.03 -18.76
C GLY A 477 9.09 -5.89 -20.27
N SER A 478 8.38 -6.85 -20.89
CA SER A 478 8.00 -6.82 -22.31
C SER A 478 6.50 -6.58 -22.46
N PRO A 479 6.06 -5.80 -23.47
CA PRO A 479 4.65 -5.65 -23.78
C PRO A 479 4.01 -7.00 -24.12
N SER A 480 2.85 -7.28 -23.56
CA SER A 480 2.01 -8.41 -23.93
C SER A 480 1.15 -8.10 -25.17
N ALA A 481 0.51 -9.10 -25.78
CA ALA A 481 -0.42 -8.86 -26.87
C ALA A 481 -1.54 -7.87 -26.51
N PRO A 482 -2.19 -7.96 -25.33
CA PRO A 482 -3.12 -6.92 -24.87
C PRO A 482 -2.52 -5.52 -24.78
N ASP A 483 -1.28 -5.38 -24.28
CA ASP A 483 -0.62 -4.07 -24.21
C ASP A 483 -0.38 -3.46 -25.61
N ILE A 484 0.04 -4.30 -26.56
CA ILE A 484 0.30 -3.89 -27.96
C ILE A 484 -1.01 -3.52 -28.64
N ALA A 485 -2.02 -4.39 -28.53
CA ALA A 485 -3.33 -4.19 -29.10
C ALA A 485 -3.98 -2.89 -28.59
N GLY A 486 -4.04 -2.70 -27.28
CA GLY A 486 -4.64 -1.51 -26.68
C GLY A 486 -3.96 -0.21 -27.09
N LYS A 487 -2.62 -0.18 -27.17
CA LYS A 487 -1.86 0.99 -27.68
C LYS A 487 -2.14 1.26 -29.15
N TYR A 488 -2.18 0.22 -29.96
CA TYR A 488 -2.54 0.36 -31.38
C TYR A 488 -3.95 0.93 -31.51
N MET A 489 -4.92 0.36 -30.79
CA MET A 489 -6.30 0.82 -30.78
C MET A 489 -6.42 2.30 -30.46
N ASN A 490 -5.79 2.75 -29.38
CA ASN A 490 -5.79 4.16 -28.99
C ASN A 490 -5.18 5.09 -30.04
N SER A 491 -4.23 4.61 -30.85
CA SER A 491 -3.61 5.42 -31.91
C SER A 491 -4.38 5.38 -33.24
N ALA A 492 -5.14 4.32 -33.51
CA ALA A 492 -5.78 4.07 -34.80
C ALA A 492 -7.25 4.47 -34.86
N PHE A 493 -7.94 4.50 -33.71
CA PHE A 493 -9.38 4.74 -33.62
C PHE A 493 -9.69 5.97 -32.77
N SER A 494 -10.76 6.68 -33.09
CA SER A 494 -11.30 7.77 -32.28
C SER A 494 -11.94 7.26 -30.98
N GLU A 495 -12.11 8.10 -29.99
CA GLU A 495 -12.75 7.75 -28.71
C GLU A 495 -14.19 7.22 -28.92
N SER A 496 -14.92 7.77 -29.91
CA SER A 496 -16.26 7.28 -30.25
C SER A 496 -16.25 5.89 -30.87
N GLU A 497 -15.28 5.58 -31.73
CA GLU A 497 -15.12 4.23 -32.30
C GLU A 497 -14.67 3.22 -31.24
N LEU A 498 -13.75 3.62 -30.35
CA LEU A 498 -13.29 2.76 -29.26
C LEU A 498 -14.43 2.35 -28.32
N ALA A 499 -15.45 3.18 -28.14
CA ALA A 499 -16.64 2.86 -27.35
C ALA A 499 -17.55 1.78 -28.02
N GLU A 500 -17.41 1.54 -29.34
CA GLU A 500 -18.14 0.51 -30.09
C GLU A 500 -17.45 -0.86 -30.04
N PHE A 501 -16.29 -0.98 -29.39
CA PHE A 501 -15.55 -2.23 -29.33
C PHE A 501 -16.06 -3.19 -28.27
N SER A 502 -16.15 -4.48 -28.66
CA SER A 502 -16.19 -5.63 -27.75
C SER A 502 -14.82 -6.27 -27.67
N ILE A 503 -14.36 -6.59 -26.48
CA ILE A 503 -13.10 -7.30 -26.26
C ILE A 503 -13.40 -8.76 -25.92
N ILE A 504 -12.88 -9.70 -26.70
CA ILE A 504 -12.92 -11.13 -26.40
C ILE A 504 -11.52 -11.56 -25.99
N ALA A 505 -11.40 -12.11 -24.80
CA ALA A 505 -10.11 -12.42 -24.19
C ALA A 505 -10.16 -13.73 -23.39
N PRO A 506 -9.02 -14.41 -23.15
CA PRO A 506 -8.96 -15.60 -22.31
C PRO A 506 -9.31 -15.31 -20.85
N SER A 507 -9.08 -14.07 -20.41
CA SER A 507 -9.33 -13.64 -19.06
C SER A 507 -9.75 -12.17 -18.99
N ARG A 508 -10.43 -11.82 -17.89
CA ARG A 508 -10.71 -10.43 -17.54
C ARG A 508 -9.42 -9.58 -17.48
N PHE A 509 -8.31 -10.18 -17.05
CA PHE A 509 -7.03 -9.46 -16.91
C PHE A 509 -6.49 -9.00 -18.26
N ASP A 510 -6.59 -9.84 -19.30
CA ASP A 510 -6.15 -9.48 -20.65
C ASP A 510 -7.03 -8.37 -21.24
N ALA A 511 -8.34 -8.47 -21.07
CA ALA A 511 -9.28 -7.43 -21.50
C ALA A 511 -9.00 -6.09 -20.81
N THR A 512 -8.78 -6.08 -19.50
CA THR A 512 -8.48 -4.83 -18.76
C THR A 512 -7.09 -4.27 -19.07
N ALA A 513 -6.13 -5.12 -19.44
CA ALA A 513 -4.82 -4.66 -19.93
C ALA A 513 -4.95 -3.88 -21.24
N ALA A 514 -5.71 -4.41 -22.21
CA ALA A 514 -6.00 -3.69 -23.45
C ALA A 514 -6.80 -2.40 -23.18
N GLY A 515 -7.84 -2.49 -22.36
CA GLY A 515 -8.70 -1.36 -21.98
C GLY A 515 -7.94 -0.21 -21.33
N LEU A 516 -6.93 -0.50 -20.51
CA LEU A 516 -6.07 0.53 -19.90
C LEU A 516 -5.35 1.37 -20.96
N TRP A 517 -4.87 0.73 -22.03
CA TRP A 517 -4.19 1.42 -23.11
C TRP A 517 -5.14 2.04 -24.13
N MET A 518 -6.32 1.44 -24.36
CA MET A 518 -7.40 2.04 -25.15
C MET A 518 -7.89 3.35 -24.52
N ASP A 519 -7.75 3.48 -23.20
CA ASP A 519 -8.09 4.69 -22.44
C ASP A 519 -9.57 5.10 -22.56
N VAL A 520 -10.46 4.13 -22.58
CA VAL A 520 -11.91 4.32 -22.70
C VAL A 520 -12.64 4.05 -21.38
N PRO A 521 -13.69 4.83 -21.06
CA PRO A 521 -14.40 4.72 -19.79
C PRO A 521 -15.21 3.44 -19.63
N ASP A 522 -15.70 2.88 -20.70
CA ASP A 522 -16.62 1.75 -20.70
C ASP A 522 -16.16 0.70 -21.72
N ILE A 523 -15.42 -0.29 -21.23
CA ILE A 523 -15.04 -1.45 -22.03
C ILE A 523 -16.06 -2.57 -21.84
N TYR A 524 -16.64 -3.04 -22.93
CA TYR A 524 -17.35 -4.29 -22.93
C TYR A 524 -16.37 -5.43 -23.21
N TYR A 525 -16.41 -6.48 -22.42
CA TYR A 525 -15.56 -7.65 -22.64
C TYR A 525 -16.28 -8.94 -22.29
N GLU A 526 -15.90 -10.00 -22.99
CA GLU A 526 -16.27 -11.38 -22.69
C GLU A 526 -15.02 -12.21 -22.44
N ALA A 527 -15.02 -12.93 -21.33
CA ALA A 527 -13.95 -13.88 -21.00
C ALA A 527 -14.35 -15.26 -21.54
N VAL A 528 -13.69 -15.69 -22.59
CA VAL A 528 -13.98 -16.95 -23.30
C VAL A 528 -12.70 -17.80 -23.37
N PRO A 529 -12.74 -19.11 -23.08
CA PRO A 529 -11.56 -19.95 -23.23
C PRO A 529 -11.01 -19.91 -24.66
N GLU A 530 -9.68 -19.93 -24.81
CA GLU A 530 -9.04 -19.97 -26.15
C GLU A 530 -9.47 -21.16 -26.98
N GLY A 531 -9.48 -21.00 -28.31
CA GLY A 531 -9.86 -22.03 -29.27
C GLY A 531 -11.38 -22.20 -29.44
N VAL A 532 -12.19 -21.37 -28.80
CA VAL A 532 -13.65 -21.39 -28.97
C VAL A 532 -14.05 -20.46 -30.10
N GLU A 533 -15.01 -20.93 -30.94
CA GLU A 533 -15.66 -20.11 -31.96
C GLU A 533 -16.73 -19.22 -31.28
N VAL A 534 -16.63 -17.92 -31.46
CA VAL A 534 -17.56 -16.94 -30.87
C VAL A 534 -18.56 -16.47 -31.90
N PRO A 535 -19.87 -16.66 -31.70
CA PRO A 535 -20.88 -16.15 -32.62
C PRO A 535 -20.95 -14.63 -32.60
N VAL A 536 -21.05 -13.98 -33.77
CA VAL A 536 -21.25 -12.51 -33.85
C VAL A 536 -22.52 -12.08 -33.13
N ASP A 537 -23.58 -12.89 -33.14
CA ASP A 537 -24.85 -12.62 -32.46
C ASP A 537 -24.76 -12.59 -30.93
N PHE A 538 -23.64 -13.07 -30.37
CA PHE A 538 -23.35 -12.99 -28.94
C PHE A 538 -22.92 -11.57 -28.49
N LEU A 539 -22.47 -10.76 -29.46
CA LEU A 539 -22.02 -9.39 -29.21
C LEU A 539 -23.19 -8.42 -29.15
N PRO A 540 -23.12 -7.36 -28.30
CA PRO A 540 -24.09 -6.29 -28.31
C PRO A 540 -24.22 -5.62 -29.69
N GLU A 541 -25.45 -5.27 -30.09
CA GLU A 541 -25.71 -4.69 -31.43
C GLU A 541 -24.98 -3.36 -31.65
N ASP A 542 -24.74 -2.59 -30.59
CA ASP A 542 -24.03 -1.32 -30.58
C ASP A 542 -22.51 -1.47 -30.46
N ARG A 543 -21.99 -2.72 -30.37
CA ARG A 543 -20.56 -3.00 -30.12
C ARG A 543 -20.05 -4.12 -31.05
N ARG A 544 -20.16 -3.89 -32.35
CA ARG A 544 -19.80 -4.84 -33.39
C ARG A 544 -18.38 -4.70 -33.92
N LEU A 545 -17.59 -3.73 -33.45
CA LEU A 545 -16.14 -3.74 -33.61
C LEU A 545 -15.55 -4.69 -32.55
N VAL A 546 -14.66 -5.61 -32.96
CA VAL A 546 -14.21 -6.70 -32.09
C VAL A 546 -12.69 -6.69 -31.97
N LEU A 547 -12.20 -6.67 -30.74
CA LEU A 547 -10.80 -6.99 -30.44
C LEU A 547 -10.74 -8.42 -29.87
N LEU A 548 -10.14 -9.32 -30.63
CA LEU A 548 -9.82 -10.68 -30.18
C LEU A 548 -8.41 -10.68 -29.57
N LEU A 549 -8.26 -11.18 -28.35
CA LEU A 549 -6.97 -11.34 -27.67
C LEU A 549 -6.73 -12.83 -27.43
N GLY A 550 -5.89 -13.48 -28.23
CA GLY A 550 -5.65 -14.90 -28.21
C GLY A 550 -6.10 -15.59 -29.50
N ASP A 551 -6.22 -16.90 -29.46
CA ASP A 551 -6.60 -17.73 -30.63
C ASP A 551 -8.12 -17.97 -30.64
N TYR A 552 -8.85 -17.12 -31.37
CA TYR A 552 -10.30 -17.20 -31.53
C TYR A 552 -10.68 -17.13 -33.01
N SER A 553 -11.81 -17.73 -33.33
CA SER A 553 -12.54 -17.51 -34.59
C SER A 553 -13.90 -16.86 -34.27
N LEU A 554 -14.31 -15.93 -35.11
CA LEU A 554 -15.63 -15.33 -35.07
C LEU A 554 -16.49 -15.96 -36.13
N SER A 555 -17.66 -16.53 -35.78
CA SER A 555 -18.60 -17.04 -36.77
C SER A 555 -19.60 -15.96 -37.20
N GLY A 556 -19.96 -15.93 -38.45
CA GLY A 556 -20.80 -14.89 -39.06
C GLY A 556 -20.01 -13.96 -39.97
N THR A 557 -20.71 -12.97 -40.53
CA THR A 557 -20.11 -12.02 -41.47
C THR A 557 -19.22 -11.05 -40.71
N HIS A 558 -17.96 -10.92 -41.08
CA HIS A 558 -17.02 -9.96 -40.52
C HIS A 558 -15.89 -9.65 -41.49
N GLU A 559 -15.30 -8.47 -41.35
CA GLU A 559 -14.09 -8.06 -42.07
C GLU A 559 -12.90 -8.02 -41.10
N VAL A 560 -11.76 -8.58 -41.48
CA VAL A 560 -10.52 -8.48 -40.68
C VAL A 560 -9.86 -7.16 -41.00
N LEU A 561 -9.91 -6.21 -40.04
CA LEU A 561 -9.27 -4.90 -40.16
C LEU A 561 -7.76 -4.97 -39.94
N LEU A 562 -7.35 -5.78 -38.99
CA LEU A 562 -5.95 -6.01 -38.66
C LEU A 562 -5.73 -7.38 -38.02
N GLN A 563 -4.61 -8.02 -38.38
CA GLN A 563 -4.10 -9.21 -37.69
C GLN A 563 -2.73 -8.90 -37.09
N GLY A 564 -2.61 -9.03 -35.80
CA GLY A 564 -1.36 -8.88 -35.04
C GLY A 564 -0.89 -10.21 -34.45
N GLU A 565 0.25 -10.19 -33.77
CA GLU A 565 0.74 -11.33 -32.99
C GLU A 565 -0.06 -11.47 -31.70
N GLY A 566 -0.89 -12.50 -31.58
CA GLY A 566 -1.76 -12.78 -30.45
C GLY A 566 -2.99 -11.88 -30.33
N PHE A 567 -3.35 -11.11 -31.36
CA PHE A 567 -4.61 -10.39 -31.42
C PHE A 567 -5.11 -10.17 -32.87
N ALA A 568 -6.41 -9.95 -32.98
CA ALA A 568 -7.04 -9.53 -34.25
C ALA A 568 -8.09 -8.43 -33.98
N ILE A 569 -8.25 -7.53 -34.94
CA ILE A 569 -9.30 -6.50 -34.95
C ILE A 569 -10.23 -6.78 -36.12
N LEU A 570 -11.52 -6.92 -35.81
CA LEU A 570 -12.55 -7.30 -36.77
C LEU A 570 -13.67 -6.24 -36.76
N ASP A 571 -14.30 -6.08 -37.92
CA ASP A 571 -15.56 -5.36 -38.09
C ASP A 571 -16.69 -6.34 -38.42
N ALA A 572 -17.69 -6.39 -37.56
CA ALA A 572 -18.86 -7.26 -37.70
C ALA A 572 -20.18 -6.44 -37.73
N ARG A 573 -20.12 -5.20 -38.25
CA ARG A 573 -21.24 -4.24 -38.23
C ARG A 573 -22.23 -4.41 -39.39
N ASP A 574 -22.19 -5.44 -40.15
CA ASP A 574 -23.13 -5.66 -41.26
C ASP A 574 -24.32 -6.50 -40.99
#